data_9d94b48ee0968e517cb86df9cd532def
#
_entry.id   9d94b48ee0968e517cb86df9cd532def
#
_cell.length_a   1.000
_cell.length_b   1.000
_cell.length_c   1.000
_cell.angle_alpha   90.00
_cell.angle_beta   90.00
_cell.angle_gamma   90.00
#
_symmetry.space_group_name_H-M   'P 1'
#
loop_
_entity.id
_entity.type
_entity.pdbx_description
1 polymer ?
#
loop_
_entity_poly.entity_id
_entity_poly.type
_entity_poly.pdbx_seq_one_letter_code
_entity_poly.pdbx_strand_id
1 'polypeptide(L)'
;MKYSKVILICLFLFTIFLNGFITDDYFSITQKDVEFKIPKGFSKPVYDLSKNKITPAGFLLGRKLFYDGILSKDNTISCASCHQHFAAFAHIDHQISHGINNLIGKRYVPALQNLVWNNSFMWDG
;
A
#
# COMPACT_ATOMS: atom_id res chain seq x y z
N MET A 1 39.44 -32.64 -20.84
CA MET A 1 39.84 -31.25 -20.53
C MET A 1 39.15 -30.15 -21.33
N LYS A 2 38.62 -30.39 -22.54
CA LYS A 2 37.98 -29.34 -23.39
C LYS A 2 36.63 -28.88 -22.85
N TYR A 3 35.81 -29.77 -22.26
CA TYR A 3 34.48 -29.47 -21.71
C TYR A 3 34.48 -28.72 -20.37
N SER A 4 35.55 -28.84 -19.58
CA SER A 4 35.70 -28.14 -18.30
C SER A 4 35.68 -26.60 -18.46
N LYS A 5 36.35 -26.08 -19.49
CA LYS A 5 36.35 -24.63 -19.77
C LYS A 5 35.01 -24.10 -20.24
N VAL A 6 34.27 -24.89 -21.03
CA VAL A 6 32.92 -24.51 -21.50
C VAL A 6 31.96 -24.49 -20.34
N ILE A 7 31.99 -25.47 -19.44
CA ILE A 7 31.16 -25.51 -18.23
C ILE A 7 31.43 -24.30 -17.34
N LEU A 8 32.69 -23.92 -17.12
CA LEU A 8 33.05 -22.74 -16.33
C LEU A 8 32.53 -21.43 -16.95
N ILE A 9 32.64 -21.29 -18.26
CA ILE A 9 32.10 -20.12 -18.98
C ILE A 9 30.58 -20.06 -18.86
N CYS A 10 29.86 -21.18 -19.05
CA CYS A 10 28.39 -21.23 -18.89
C CYS A 10 27.96 -20.89 -17.44
N LEU A 11 28.65 -21.39 -16.44
CA LEU A 11 28.40 -21.06 -15.03
C LEU A 11 28.65 -19.57 -14.76
N PHE A 12 29.72 -19.00 -15.30
CA PHE A 12 30.01 -17.57 -15.15
C PHE A 12 28.95 -16.68 -15.83
N LEU A 13 28.54 -17.03 -17.04
CA LEU A 13 27.48 -16.32 -17.75
C LEU A 13 26.12 -16.47 -17.03
N PHE A 14 25.85 -17.62 -16.45
CA PHE A 14 24.65 -17.87 -15.66
C PHE A 14 24.62 -17.05 -14.38
N THR A 15 25.77 -16.87 -13.71
CA THR A 15 25.87 -15.99 -12.52
C THR A 15 25.70 -14.52 -12.88
N ILE A 16 26.21 -14.05 -14.03
CA ILE A 16 25.97 -12.69 -14.53
C ILE A 16 24.48 -12.50 -14.86
N PHE A 17 23.86 -13.47 -15.50
CA PHE A 17 22.43 -13.44 -15.83
C PHE A 17 21.55 -13.39 -14.57
N LEU A 18 21.86 -14.19 -13.55
CA LEU A 18 21.15 -14.15 -12.27
C LEU A 18 21.31 -12.82 -11.54
N ASN A 19 22.49 -12.21 -11.55
CA ASN A 19 22.73 -10.90 -10.94
C ASN A 19 22.03 -9.76 -11.71
N GLY A 20 21.83 -9.90 -13.02
CA GLY A 20 21.07 -8.94 -13.83
C GLY A 20 19.58 -8.94 -13.56
N PHE A 21 19.02 -10.01 -12.97
CA PHE A 21 17.62 -10.09 -12.56
C PHE A 21 17.34 -9.58 -11.14
N ILE A 22 18.39 -9.33 -10.35
CA ILE A 22 18.29 -8.71 -9.02
C ILE A 22 18.68 -7.22 -9.17
N THR A 23 18.18 -6.56 -10.18
CA THR A 23 18.06 -5.11 -10.09
C THR A 23 16.84 -4.88 -9.22
N ASP A 24 17.08 -4.40 -8.01
CA ASP A 24 16.08 -3.80 -7.15
C ASP A 24 15.48 -2.58 -7.87
N ASP A 25 14.61 -2.81 -8.86
CA ASP A 25 13.58 -1.87 -9.26
C ASP A 25 12.55 -1.78 -8.11
N TYR A 26 13.07 -1.65 -6.90
CA TYR A 26 12.31 -1.13 -5.79
C TYR A 26 11.92 0.28 -6.21
N PHE A 27 10.65 0.44 -6.52
CA PHE A 27 10.01 1.68 -6.87
C PHE A 27 10.57 2.81 -5.98
N SER A 28 11.57 3.51 -6.51
CA SER A 28 12.23 4.63 -5.83
C SER A 28 11.27 5.81 -5.83
N ILE A 29 10.39 5.88 -4.82
CA ILE A 29 9.59 7.07 -4.57
C ILE A 29 10.54 8.18 -4.16
N THR A 30 10.71 9.17 -5.02
CA THR A 30 11.47 10.37 -4.70
C THR A 30 10.63 11.27 -3.77
N GLN A 31 11.27 12.13 -3.01
CA GLN A 31 10.60 13.12 -2.15
C GLN A 31 9.55 13.94 -2.91
N LYS A 32 9.78 14.20 -4.20
CA LYS A 32 8.90 14.96 -5.07
C LYS A 32 7.61 14.21 -5.42
N ASP A 33 7.65 12.88 -5.44
CA ASP A 33 6.55 12.02 -5.91
C ASP A 33 5.40 11.90 -4.90
N VAL A 34 5.64 12.28 -3.64
CA VAL A 34 4.63 12.25 -2.55
C VAL A 34 4.18 13.64 -2.11
N GLU A 35 4.46 14.67 -2.90
CA GLU A 35 3.97 16.02 -2.63
C GLU A 35 2.44 16.09 -2.76
N PHE A 36 1.77 16.48 -1.67
CA PHE A 36 0.33 16.71 -1.71
C PHE A 36 -0.02 18.03 -2.40
N LYS A 37 -0.80 17.93 -3.48
CA LYS A 37 -1.30 19.11 -4.23
C LYS A 37 -2.80 19.21 -4.08
N ILE A 38 -3.26 20.41 -3.68
CA ILE A 38 -4.70 20.69 -3.61
C ILE A 38 -5.22 20.83 -5.05
N PRO A 39 -6.21 20.03 -5.47
CA PRO A 39 -6.79 20.15 -6.79
C PRO A 39 -7.47 21.50 -6.99
N LYS A 40 -7.48 22.00 -8.23
CA LYS A 40 -8.16 23.25 -8.57
C LYS A 40 -9.66 23.16 -8.20
N GLY A 41 -10.14 24.14 -7.47
CA GLY A 41 -11.54 24.22 -7.04
C GLY A 41 -11.81 23.56 -5.68
N PHE A 42 -10.80 22.90 -5.06
CA PHE A 42 -10.95 22.40 -3.70
C PHE A 42 -10.58 23.45 -2.66
N SER A 43 -11.25 23.42 -1.51
CA SER A 43 -10.91 24.23 -0.35
C SER A 43 -9.59 23.80 0.27
N LYS A 44 -9.06 24.59 1.21
CA LYS A 44 -7.92 24.19 2.03
C LYS A 44 -8.27 22.91 2.81
N PRO A 45 -7.36 21.92 2.88
CA PRO A 45 -7.54 20.74 3.70
C PRO A 45 -7.83 21.06 5.16
N VAL A 46 -8.66 20.25 5.79
CA VAL A 46 -8.91 20.33 7.25
C VAL A 46 -7.76 19.69 8.02
N TYR A 47 -7.23 18.58 7.50
CA TYR A 47 -6.10 17.88 8.11
C TYR A 47 -4.81 18.71 7.98
N ASP A 48 -4.14 18.97 9.11
CA ASP A 48 -2.88 19.72 9.15
C ASP A 48 -1.68 18.83 8.84
N LEU A 49 -1.31 18.79 7.57
CA LEU A 49 -0.17 18.01 7.09
C LEU A 49 1.19 18.50 7.64
N SER A 50 1.25 19.69 8.27
CA SER A 50 2.50 20.17 8.88
C SER A 50 2.88 19.37 10.13
N LYS A 51 1.89 18.81 10.83
CA LYS A 51 2.07 17.99 12.03
C LYS A 51 2.52 16.57 11.72
N ASN A 52 2.18 16.08 10.53
CA ASN A 52 2.59 14.76 10.04
C ASN A 52 2.89 14.87 8.54
N LYS A 53 4.10 15.26 8.24
CA LYS A 53 4.53 15.49 6.86
C LYS A 53 4.50 14.20 6.05
N ILE A 54 4.04 14.28 4.81
CA ILE A 54 4.11 13.18 3.87
C ILE A 54 5.59 13.00 3.48
N THR A 55 6.13 11.84 3.77
CA THR A 55 7.49 11.46 3.40
C THR A 55 7.46 10.16 2.59
N PRO A 56 8.44 9.87 1.71
CA PRO A 56 8.51 8.61 0.98
C PRO A 56 8.46 7.39 1.92
N ALA A 57 9.23 7.41 3.00
CA ALA A 57 9.25 6.34 3.99
C ALA A 57 7.90 6.17 4.71
N GLY A 58 7.27 7.28 5.11
CA GLY A 58 5.93 7.28 5.73
C GLY A 58 4.86 6.75 4.78
N PHE A 59 4.92 7.13 3.51
CA PHE A 59 4.02 6.61 2.48
C PHE A 59 4.16 5.09 2.29
N LEU A 60 5.40 4.60 2.17
CA LEU A 60 5.67 3.16 2.02
C LEU A 60 5.23 2.37 3.26
N LEU A 61 5.50 2.89 4.46
CA LEU A 61 5.03 2.29 5.70
C LEU A 61 3.50 2.23 5.75
N GLY A 62 2.82 3.34 5.48
CA GLY A 62 1.35 3.41 5.45
C GLY A 62 0.76 2.44 4.45
N ARG A 63 1.34 2.36 3.25
CA ARG A 63 0.94 1.39 2.22
C ARG A 63 1.14 -0.04 2.71
N LYS A 64 2.28 -0.38 3.32
CA LYS A 64 2.52 -1.71 3.88
C LYS A 64 1.47 -2.05 4.94
N LEU A 65 1.26 -1.17 5.92
CA LEU A 65 0.28 -1.38 6.99
C LEU A 65 -1.16 -1.51 6.48
N PHE A 66 -1.50 -0.84 5.38
CA PHE A 66 -2.83 -0.94 4.76
C PHE A 66 -3.15 -2.34 4.25
N TYR A 67 -2.14 -3.06 3.74
CA TYR A 67 -2.29 -4.43 3.22
C TYR A 67 -1.90 -5.51 4.22
N ASP A 68 -1.33 -5.14 5.37
CA ASP A 68 -0.87 -6.08 6.41
C ASP A 68 -1.94 -6.24 7.49
N GLY A 69 -2.15 -7.47 7.96
CA GLY A 69 -3.08 -7.76 9.05
C GLY A 69 -2.60 -7.36 10.44
N ILE A 70 -1.34 -6.93 10.60
CA ILE A 70 -0.70 -6.67 11.90
C ILE A 70 -1.45 -5.69 12.81
N LEU A 71 -2.29 -4.83 12.24
CA LEU A 71 -3.11 -3.88 13.02
C LEU A 71 -4.41 -4.50 13.53
N SER A 72 -4.77 -5.69 13.13
CA SER A 72 -5.92 -6.41 13.68
C SER A 72 -5.52 -7.27 14.89
N LYS A 73 -6.48 -7.55 15.75
CA LYS A 73 -6.24 -8.26 17.02
C LYS A 73 -5.60 -9.65 16.83
N ASP A 74 -5.93 -10.32 15.74
CA ASP A 74 -5.49 -11.69 15.42
C ASP A 74 -4.64 -11.77 14.16
N ASN A 75 -4.24 -10.63 13.59
CA ASN A 75 -3.47 -10.48 12.36
C ASN A 75 -4.16 -11.03 11.10
N THR A 76 -5.47 -11.25 11.11
CA THR A 76 -6.18 -11.85 9.97
C THR A 76 -6.82 -10.83 9.04
N ILE A 77 -7.12 -9.62 9.52
CA ILE A 77 -7.84 -8.58 8.77
C ILE A 77 -6.94 -7.39 8.52
N SER A 78 -6.75 -7.03 7.26
CA SER A 78 -6.09 -5.78 6.85
C SER A 78 -7.13 -4.70 6.48
N CYS A 79 -6.72 -3.44 6.37
CA CYS A 79 -7.58 -2.39 5.83
C CYS A 79 -8.05 -2.73 4.41
N ALA A 80 -7.15 -3.29 3.59
CA ALA A 80 -7.43 -3.70 2.22
C ALA A 80 -8.45 -4.83 2.10
N SER A 81 -8.70 -5.61 3.15
CA SER A 81 -9.74 -6.65 3.17
C SER A 81 -11.14 -6.07 2.93
N CYS A 82 -11.37 -4.84 3.42
CA CYS A 82 -12.64 -4.14 3.26
C CYS A 82 -12.54 -2.98 2.26
N HIS A 83 -11.39 -2.27 2.21
CA HIS A 83 -11.16 -1.16 1.29
C HIS A 83 -10.39 -1.62 0.06
N GLN A 84 -11.11 -2.24 -0.88
CA GLN A 84 -10.54 -2.90 -2.07
C GLN A 84 -10.13 -1.87 -3.12
N HIS A 85 -8.87 -1.89 -3.58
CA HIS A 85 -8.35 -0.88 -4.51
C HIS A 85 -9.08 -0.85 -5.85
N PHE A 86 -9.51 -2.01 -6.37
CA PHE A 86 -10.27 -2.12 -7.62
C PHE A 86 -11.71 -1.62 -7.51
N ALA A 87 -12.21 -1.41 -6.28
CA ALA A 87 -13.53 -0.88 -5.96
C ALA A 87 -13.47 0.58 -5.44
N ALA A 88 -12.49 1.36 -5.89
CA ALA A 88 -12.25 2.71 -5.40
C ALA A 88 -12.05 2.78 -3.87
N PHE A 89 -11.42 1.75 -3.31
CA PHE A 89 -11.23 1.56 -1.87
C PHE A 89 -12.52 1.46 -1.06
N ALA A 90 -13.61 1.02 -1.71
CA ALA A 90 -14.85 0.57 -1.07
C ALA A 90 -14.91 -0.96 -1.08
N HIS A 91 -16.05 -1.51 -0.71
CA HIS A 91 -16.34 -2.95 -0.77
C HIS A 91 -17.53 -3.20 -1.70
N ILE A 92 -17.41 -4.17 -2.62
CA ILE A 92 -18.44 -4.45 -3.63
C ILE A 92 -19.05 -5.85 -3.56
N ASP A 93 -18.40 -6.79 -2.86
CA ASP A 93 -18.83 -8.20 -2.86
C ASP A 93 -20.08 -8.42 -2.01
N HIS A 94 -20.25 -7.65 -0.92
CA HIS A 94 -21.41 -7.73 -0.03
C HIS A 94 -21.60 -6.41 0.72
N GLN A 95 -22.82 -6.23 1.23
CA GLN A 95 -23.25 -4.94 1.79
C GLN A 95 -22.58 -4.58 3.11
N ILE A 96 -22.24 -5.55 3.95
CA ILE A 96 -21.75 -5.33 5.30
C ILE A 96 -20.39 -5.98 5.47
N SER A 97 -19.43 -5.26 6.03
CA SER A 97 -18.07 -5.75 6.28
C SER A 97 -18.04 -6.90 7.28
N HIS A 98 -17.03 -7.76 7.17
CA HIS A 98 -16.73 -8.81 8.12
C HIS A 98 -15.46 -8.47 8.90
N GLY A 99 -15.49 -8.68 10.20
CA GLY A 99 -14.35 -8.55 11.08
C GLY A 99 -13.66 -9.88 11.39
N ILE A 100 -12.79 -9.88 12.39
CA ILE A 100 -12.15 -11.10 12.91
C ILE A 100 -13.20 -12.15 13.29
N ASN A 101 -12.84 -13.42 13.16
CA ASN A 101 -13.77 -14.55 13.37
C ASN A 101 -15.05 -14.45 12.53
N ASN A 102 -14.96 -13.80 11.38
CA ASN A 102 -16.09 -13.58 10.47
C ASN A 102 -17.30 -12.86 11.12
N LEU A 103 -17.03 -12.06 12.14
CA LEU A 103 -18.08 -11.25 12.80
C LEU A 103 -18.63 -10.23 11.81
N ILE A 104 -19.94 -10.21 11.68
CA ILE A 104 -20.63 -9.31 10.74
C ILE A 104 -20.65 -7.89 11.34
N GLY A 105 -20.20 -6.91 10.56
CA GLY A 105 -20.30 -5.50 10.88
C GLY A 105 -21.74 -4.97 10.86
N LYS A 106 -21.91 -3.70 11.14
CA LYS A 106 -23.24 -3.06 11.16
C LYS A 106 -23.43 -2.04 10.03
N ARG A 107 -22.38 -1.77 9.26
CA ARG A 107 -22.34 -0.65 8.30
C ARG A 107 -21.61 -1.05 7.03
N TYR A 108 -21.93 -0.31 5.95
CA TYR A 108 -21.19 -0.40 4.69
C TYR A 108 -19.78 0.14 4.85
N VAL A 109 -18.89 -0.32 3.99
CA VAL A 109 -17.51 0.20 3.88
C VAL A 109 -17.51 1.40 2.94
N PRO A 110 -17.26 2.61 3.44
CA PRO A 110 -17.17 3.79 2.57
C PRO A 110 -15.89 3.79 1.75
N ALA A 111 -15.92 4.44 0.60
CA ALA A 111 -14.72 4.66 -0.20
C ALA A 111 -13.71 5.56 0.53
N LEU A 112 -12.41 5.24 0.42
CA LEU A 112 -11.34 6.08 0.97
C LEU A 112 -10.98 7.18 -0.04
N GLN A 113 -11.78 8.22 -0.10
CA GLN A 113 -11.59 9.34 -1.01
C GLN A 113 -11.61 10.66 -0.23
N ASN A 114 -10.78 11.61 -0.66
CA ASN A 114 -10.76 12.96 -0.13
C ASN A 114 -10.56 13.06 1.40
N LEU A 115 -9.85 12.11 2.01
CA LEU A 115 -9.73 11.98 3.46
C LEU A 115 -9.13 13.21 4.15
N VAL A 116 -8.28 13.96 3.47
CA VAL A 116 -7.63 15.17 4.02
C VAL A 116 -8.63 16.30 4.32
N TRP A 117 -9.86 16.21 3.81
CA TRP A 117 -10.96 17.14 4.11
C TRP A 117 -11.90 16.60 5.19
N ASN A 118 -11.68 15.40 5.74
CA ASN A 118 -12.48 14.87 6.83
C ASN A 118 -11.95 15.37 8.18
N ASN A 119 -12.86 15.72 9.08
CA ASN A 119 -12.53 16.16 10.44
C ASN A 119 -12.12 14.98 11.34
N SER A 120 -12.60 13.79 11.05
CA SER A 120 -12.35 12.57 11.82
C SER A 120 -12.24 11.37 10.87
N PHE A 121 -11.55 10.36 11.35
CA PHE A 121 -11.41 9.08 10.69
C PHE A 121 -12.20 8.04 11.50
N MET A 122 -12.48 6.90 10.92
CA MET A 122 -13.45 5.93 11.42
C MET A 122 -14.90 6.44 11.29
N TRP A 123 -15.85 5.52 11.28
CA TRP A 123 -17.24 5.87 11.00
C TRP A 123 -17.93 6.65 12.13
N ASP A 124 -17.50 6.45 13.33
CA ASP A 124 -18.04 7.06 14.56
C ASP A 124 -17.15 8.17 15.16
N GLY A 125 -16.14 8.62 14.39
CA GLY A 125 -15.31 9.78 14.70
C GLY A 125 -14.12 9.51 15.60
#